data_95b144ce27abfdbd2fc020d4cb6457e0
#
_entry.id   95b144ce27abfdbd2fc020d4cb6457e0
#
_cell.length_a   1.000
_cell.length_b   1.000
_cell.length_c   1.000
_cell.angle_alpha   90.00
_cell.angle_beta   90.00
_cell.angle_gamma   90.00
#
_symmetry.space_group_name_H-M   'P 1'
#
loop_
_entity.id
_entity.type
_entity.pdbx_description
1 polymer ?
#
loop_
_entity_poly.entity_id
_entity_poly.type
_entity_poly.pdbx_seq_one_letter_code
_entity_poly.pdbx_strand_id
1 'polypeptide(L)'
;LKELNENAHDLDIKMIESDICNYASYAGLNPELIVCMGDTLTHLAGTEEAELLIKNAYSELTAGGKLVLSFRDYSNPLTGAGRFIPVYSGENYIFTCFLEYSEDSVNVYDIVHERIESSWVQKISTYKKTIIRKDFIEKALIDLNFKIELFSVVKGLIAVIAVKN
;
A
#
# COMPACT_ATOMS: atom_id res chain seq x y z
N LEU A 1 -5.42 11.65 -10.76
CA LEU A 1 -6.23 11.32 -11.96
C LEU A 1 -5.69 11.95 -13.24
N LYS A 2 -5.24 13.23 -13.24
CA LYS A 2 -4.71 13.90 -14.43
C LYS A 2 -3.52 13.15 -15.02
N GLU A 3 -2.51 12.80 -14.20
CA GLU A 3 -1.32 12.05 -14.61
C GLU A 3 -1.67 10.64 -15.13
N LEU A 4 -2.62 9.96 -14.49
CA LEU A 4 -3.12 8.67 -14.97
C LEU A 4 -3.74 8.80 -16.36
N ASN A 5 -4.56 9.82 -16.56
CA ASN A 5 -5.20 10.09 -17.85
C ASN A 5 -4.18 10.42 -18.96
N GLU A 6 -3.14 11.18 -18.61
CA GLU A 6 -2.03 11.52 -19.54
C GLU A 6 -1.19 10.28 -19.91
N ASN A 7 -1.04 9.30 -19.00
CA ASN A 7 -0.23 8.10 -19.21
C ASN A 7 -1.05 6.90 -19.73
N ALA A 8 -2.37 6.95 -19.67
CA ALA A 8 -3.23 5.86 -20.10
C ALA A 8 -3.27 5.67 -21.64
N HIS A 9 -2.94 6.74 -22.38
CA HIS A 9 -2.97 6.76 -23.85
C HIS A 9 -4.28 6.15 -24.41
N ASP A 10 -4.16 5.08 -25.21
CA ASP A 10 -5.28 4.41 -25.87
C ASP A 10 -5.90 3.25 -25.04
N LEU A 11 -5.57 3.16 -23.77
CA LEU A 11 -6.15 2.13 -22.88
C LEU A 11 -7.56 2.52 -22.45
N ASP A 12 -8.50 1.58 -22.52
CA ASP A 12 -9.85 1.75 -21.97
C ASP A 12 -9.82 1.62 -20.45
N ILE A 13 -9.59 2.75 -19.75
CA ILE A 13 -9.49 2.83 -18.31
C ILE A 13 -10.66 3.64 -17.76
N LYS A 14 -11.50 3.00 -16.95
CA LYS A 14 -12.50 3.69 -16.13
C LYS A 14 -11.86 4.16 -14.82
N MET A 15 -11.69 5.45 -14.65
CA MET A 15 -11.20 6.05 -13.42
C MET A 15 -12.34 6.33 -12.45
N ILE A 16 -12.16 5.92 -11.18
CA ILE A 16 -13.09 6.21 -10.09
C ILE A 16 -12.31 6.95 -8.99
N GLU A 17 -12.65 8.20 -8.75
CA GLU A 17 -12.11 8.99 -7.65
C GLU A 17 -12.95 8.74 -6.40
N SER A 18 -12.49 7.85 -5.55
CA SER A 18 -13.20 7.45 -4.33
C SER A 18 -12.22 6.88 -3.30
N ASP A 19 -12.63 6.86 -2.05
CA ASP A 19 -11.99 6.06 -1.02
C ASP A 19 -12.09 4.58 -1.40
N ILE A 20 -10.98 3.84 -1.29
CA ILE A 20 -10.95 2.40 -1.63
C ILE A 20 -11.81 1.55 -0.70
N CYS A 21 -12.12 2.04 0.50
CA CYS A 21 -13.05 1.43 1.43
C CYS A 21 -14.52 1.71 1.10
N ASN A 22 -14.79 2.65 0.17
CA ASN A 22 -16.14 2.93 -0.31
C ASN A 22 -16.60 1.88 -1.31
N TYR A 23 -17.06 0.73 -0.80
CA TYR A 23 -17.52 -0.40 -1.59
C TYR A 23 -18.57 -0.02 -2.68
N ALA A 24 -19.47 0.90 -2.36
CA ALA A 24 -20.54 1.30 -3.29
C ALA A 24 -20.01 1.88 -4.62
N SER A 25 -18.78 2.39 -4.64
CA SER A 25 -18.18 2.99 -5.83
C SER A 25 -17.74 1.96 -6.89
N TYR A 26 -17.56 0.69 -6.50
CA TYR A 26 -17.10 -0.38 -7.39
C TYR A 26 -17.92 -1.68 -7.27
N ALA A 27 -19.01 -1.68 -6.52
CA ALA A 27 -19.89 -2.84 -6.37
C ALA A 27 -20.49 -3.29 -7.71
N GLY A 28 -20.57 -4.60 -7.92
CA GLY A 28 -21.17 -5.22 -9.10
C GLY A 28 -20.27 -5.28 -10.33
N LEU A 29 -18.97 -4.96 -10.21
CA LEU A 29 -18.03 -5.03 -11.33
C LEU A 29 -17.65 -6.47 -11.71
N ASN A 30 -17.76 -7.41 -10.79
CA ASN A 30 -17.41 -8.83 -10.97
C ASN A 30 -16.06 -9.06 -11.66
N PRO A 31 -14.95 -8.49 -11.17
CA PRO A 31 -13.65 -8.61 -11.81
C PRO A 31 -13.05 -10.02 -11.64
N GLU A 32 -12.20 -10.42 -12.59
CA GLU A 32 -11.37 -11.63 -12.48
C GLU A 32 -10.08 -11.37 -11.68
N LEU A 33 -9.69 -10.09 -11.52
CA LEU A 33 -8.48 -9.68 -10.83
C LEU A 33 -8.70 -8.36 -10.09
N ILE A 34 -8.35 -8.37 -8.80
CA ILE A 34 -8.23 -7.16 -7.97
C ILE A 34 -6.79 -7.02 -7.53
N VAL A 35 -6.21 -5.84 -7.68
CA VAL A 35 -4.81 -5.56 -7.34
C VAL A 35 -4.72 -4.37 -6.40
N CYS A 36 -4.12 -4.56 -5.23
CA CYS A 36 -3.80 -3.51 -4.26
C CYS A 36 -2.31 -3.57 -3.93
N MET A 37 -1.53 -2.73 -4.58
CA MET A 37 -0.06 -2.79 -4.61
C MET A 37 0.58 -1.54 -4.00
N GLY A 38 1.90 -1.60 -3.79
CA GLY A 38 2.70 -0.43 -3.46
C GLY A 38 2.52 0.09 -2.03
N ASP A 39 2.18 -0.79 -1.09
CA ASP A 39 2.01 -0.41 0.32
C ASP A 39 0.71 0.38 0.63
N THR A 40 -0.22 0.43 -0.33
CA THR A 40 -1.53 1.11 -0.19
C THR A 40 -2.29 0.63 1.05
N LEU A 41 -2.22 -0.67 1.35
CA LEU A 41 -2.93 -1.28 2.48
C LEU A 41 -2.55 -0.64 3.83
N THR A 42 -1.30 -0.23 4.00
CA THR A 42 -0.81 0.38 5.25
C THR A 42 -1.28 1.84 5.44
N HIS A 43 -1.85 2.46 4.40
CA HIS A 43 -2.44 3.79 4.50
C HIS A 43 -3.89 3.79 4.99
N LEU A 44 -4.49 2.62 5.17
CA LEU A 44 -5.81 2.49 5.79
C LEU A 44 -5.77 2.90 7.27
N ALA A 45 -6.90 3.35 7.80
CA ALA A 45 -6.96 3.89 9.17
C ALA A 45 -6.73 2.82 10.26
N GLY A 46 -6.97 1.54 9.95
CA GLY A 46 -6.77 0.43 10.86
C GLY A 46 -6.84 -0.94 10.18
N THR A 47 -6.65 -1.97 10.99
CA THR A 47 -6.74 -3.37 10.55
C THR A 47 -8.16 -3.75 10.13
N GLU A 48 -9.17 -3.14 10.74
CA GLU A 48 -10.58 -3.35 10.43
C GLU A 48 -10.92 -2.93 9.00
N GLU A 49 -10.33 -1.81 8.54
CA GLU A 49 -10.50 -1.36 7.16
C GLU A 49 -9.79 -2.28 6.18
N ALA A 50 -8.63 -2.83 6.54
CA ALA A 50 -7.93 -3.81 5.72
C ALA A 50 -8.74 -5.11 5.59
N GLU A 51 -9.34 -5.59 6.68
CA GLU A 51 -10.25 -6.75 6.67
C GLU A 51 -11.49 -6.48 5.81
N LEU A 52 -12.10 -5.30 5.96
CA LEU A 52 -13.26 -4.89 5.16
C LEU A 52 -12.92 -4.85 3.66
N LEU A 53 -11.76 -4.30 3.29
CA LEU A 53 -11.29 -4.25 1.91
C LEU A 53 -11.14 -5.67 1.33
N ILE A 54 -10.53 -6.60 2.08
CA ILE A 54 -10.37 -8.00 1.65
C ILE A 54 -11.73 -8.68 1.51
N LYS A 55 -12.65 -8.44 2.44
CA LYS A 55 -14.02 -8.97 2.39
C LYS A 55 -14.80 -8.45 1.17
N ASN A 56 -14.68 -7.16 0.89
CA ASN A 56 -15.31 -6.55 -0.28
C ASN A 56 -14.71 -7.12 -1.58
N ALA A 57 -13.38 -7.26 -1.63
CA ALA A 57 -12.70 -7.88 -2.76
C ALA A 57 -13.18 -9.32 -2.99
N TYR A 58 -13.35 -10.10 -1.91
CA TYR A 58 -13.91 -11.46 -2.02
C TYR A 58 -15.32 -11.46 -2.59
N SER A 59 -16.20 -10.56 -2.12
CA SER A 59 -17.58 -10.51 -2.61
C SER A 59 -17.65 -10.15 -4.10
N GLU A 60 -16.80 -9.24 -4.57
CA GLU A 60 -16.79 -8.76 -5.96
C GLU A 60 -16.11 -9.69 -6.95
N LEU A 61 -15.07 -10.39 -6.55
CA LEU A 61 -14.34 -11.30 -7.43
C LEU A 61 -15.29 -12.39 -7.99
N THR A 62 -15.11 -12.72 -9.26
CA THR A 62 -15.70 -13.93 -9.84
C THR A 62 -15.13 -15.18 -9.18
N ALA A 63 -15.82 -16.33 -9.31
CA ALA A 63 -15.25 -17.61 -8.89
C ALA A 63 -13.94 -17.88 -9.66
N GLY A 64 -12.88 -18.27 -8.96
CA GLY A 64 -11.54 -18.40 -9.53
C GLY A 64 -10.79 -17.08 -9.73
N GLY A 65 -11.42 -15.96 -9.47
CA GLY A 65 -10.78 -14.63 -9.54
C GLY A 65 -9.71 -14.43 -8.48
N LYS A 66 -8.75 -13.54 -8.73
CA LYS A 66 -7.56 -13.35 -7.91
C LYS A 66 -7.52 -12.01 -7.22
N LEU A 67 -7.11 -12.02 -5.95
CA LEU A 67 -6.70 -10.85 -5.19
C LEU A 67 -5.17 -10.84 -5.09
N VAL A 68 -4.56 -9.74 -5.52
CA VAL A 68 -3.11 -9.51 -5.41
C VAL A 68 -2.86 -8.34 -4.47
N LEU A 69 -2.08 -8.58 -3.42
CA LEU A 69 -1.71 -7.56 -2.44
C LEU A 69 -0.20 -7.41 -2.38
N SER A 70 0.28 -6.18 -2.18
CA SER A 70 1.64 -5.97 -1.68
C SER A 70 1.69 -4.86 -0.65
N PHE A 71 2.42 -5.09 0.44
CA PHE A 71 2.55 -4.15 1.55
C PHE A 71 3.83 -4.42 2.35
N ARG A 72 4.25 -3.45 3.17
CA ARG A 72 5.36 -3.64 4.12
C ARG A 72 4.82 -4.09 5.47
N ASP A 73 5.49 -5.07 6.05
CA ASP A 73 5.28 -5.43 7.45
C ASP A 73 6.17 -4.54 8.34
N TYR A 74 5.57 -3.58 9.01
CA TYR A 74 6.24 -2.70 9.95
C TYR A 74 6.29 -3.24 11.38
N SER A 75 5.89 -4.49 11.63
CA SER A 75 5.85 -5.10 12.98
C SER A 75 7.23 -5.33 13.60
N ASN A 76 8.30 -5.21 12.81
CA ASN A 76 9.68 -5.26 13.27
C ASN A 76 10.31 -3.87 13.22
N PRO A 77 10.24 -3.07 14.31
CA PRO A 77 10.71 -1.69 14.30
C PRO A 77 12.21 -1.57 14.01
N LEU A 78 12.56 -0.67 13.09
CA LEU A 78 13.94 -0.23 12.94
C LEU A 78 14.36 0.61 14.15
N THR A 79 15.63 0.53 14.54
CA THR A 79 16.16 1.23 15.71
C THR A 79 17.32 2.16 15.36
N GLY A 80 17.56 3.16 16.20
CA GLY A 80 18.68 4.08 16.06
C GLY A 80 18.73 4.74 14.67
N ALA A 81 19.92 4.77 14.08
CA ALA A 81 20.15 5.35 12.77
C ALA A 81 19.47 4.58 11.61
N GLY A 82 19.13 3.30 11.83
CA GLY A 82 18.40 2.51 10.83
C GLY A 82 16.99 3.03 10.51
N ARG A 83 16.44 3.93 11.34
CA ARG A 83 15.16 4.60 11.06
C ARG A 83 15.25 5.67 9.98
N PHE A 84 16.46 6.12 9.63
CA PHE A 84 16.69 7.04 8.51
C PHE A 84 16.99 6.23 7.26
N ILE A 85 16.05 6.24 6.32
CA ILE A 85 16.13 5.45 5.09
C ILE A 85 16.47 6.39 3.94
N PRO A 86 17.69 6.32 3.36
CA PRO A 86 18.02 7.09 2.17
C PRO A 86 17.20 6.54 0.99
N VAL A 87 16.37 7.40 0.40
CA VAL A 87 15.49 7.04 -0.73
C VAL A 87 16.14 7.45 -2.05
N TYR A 88 16.66 8.67 -2.10
CA TYR A 88 17.30 9.22 -3.29
C TYR A 88 18.38 10.23 -2.90
N SER A 89 19.47 10.25 -3.68
CA SER A 89 20.53 11.25 -3.55
C SER A 89 21.05 11.64 -4.93
N GLY A 90 20.92 12.90 -5.29
CA GLY A 90 21.38 13.49 -6.53
C GLY A 90 21.96 14.89 -6.31
N GLU A 91 22.37 15.56 -7.39
CA GLU A 91 23.05 16.87 -7.31
C GLU A 91 22.16 17.98 -6.76
N ASN A 92 20.87 17.93 -7.07
CA ASN A 92 19.91 18.99 -6.73
C ASN A 92 18.75 18.53 -5.84
N TYR A 93 18.73 17.24 -5.47
CA TYR A 93 17.62 16.66 -4.72
C TYR A 93 18.13 15.51 -3.85
N ILE A 94 17.82 15.56 -2.57
CA ILE A 94 18.09 14.48 -1.60
C ILE A 94 16.79 14.17 -0.88
N PHE A 95 16.43 12.89 -0.83
CA PHE A 95 15.23 12.43 -0.16
C PHE A 95 15.58 11.34 0.84
N THR A 96 15.18 11.55 2.09
CA THR A 96 15.33 10.60 3.19
C THR A 96 13.99 10.42 3.87
N CYS A 97 13.59 9.17 4.13
CA CYS A 97 12.48 8.88 5.02
C CYS A 97 12.99 8.64 6.43
N PHE A 98 12.31 9.19 7.44
CA PHE A 98 12.50 8.84 8.84
C PHE A 98 11.25 8.15 9.37
N LEU A 99 11.43 7.04 10.11
CA LEU A 99 10.35 6.23 10.66
C LEU A 99 10.30 6.35 12.19
N GLU A 100 9.14 6.74 12.71
CA GLU A 100 8.86 6.79 14.13
C GLU A 100 7.74 5.81 14.45
N TYR A 101 8.09 4.76 15.21
CA TYR A 101 7.19 3.65 15.50
C TYR A 101 6.38 3.91 16.77
N SER A 102 5.11 3.56 16.72
CA SER A 102 4.18 3.40 17.83
C SER A 102 3.75 1.93 17.94
N GLU A 103 2.82 1.61 18.82
CA GLU A 103 2.36 0.23 19.02
C GLU A 103 1.65 -0.35 17.78
N ASP A 104 0.81 0.45 17.14
CA ASP A 104 -0.08 0.06 16.04
C ASP A 104 0.23 0.78 14.71
N SER A 105 1.21 1.67 14.71
CA SER A 105 1.42 2.58 13.59
C SER A 105 2.85 3.06 13.47
N VAL A 106 3.17 3.61 12.30
CA VAL A 106 4.44 4.26 12.00
C VAL A 106 4.17 5.65 11.42
N ASN A 107 4.70 6.69 12.04
CA ASN A 107 4.78 8.00 11.42
C ASN A 107 5.97 8.01 10.46
N VAL A 108 5.70 8.31 9.22
CA VAL A 108 6.70 8.48 8.16
C VAL A 108 6.93 9.95 7.95
N TYR A 109 8.18 10.37 8.05
CA TYR A 109 8.60 11.74 7.75
C TYR A 109 9.42 11.72 6.46
N ASP A 110 8.90 12.35 5.43
CA ASP A 110 9.60 12.57 4.17
C ASP A 110 10.41 13.85 4.27
N ILE A 111 11.72 13.70 4.37
CA ILE A 111 12.68 14.79 4.51
C ILE A 111 13.34 15.02 3.14
N VAL A 112 12.96 16.10 2.50
CA VAL A 112 13.43 16.48 1.18
C VAL A 112 14.32 17.70 1.28
N HIS A 113 15.51 17.62 0.68
CA HIS A 113 16.36 18.77 0.44
C HIS A 113 16.41 19.03 -1.06
N GLU A 114 15.99 20.20 -1.48
CA GLU A 114 16.08 20.68 -2.86
C GLU A 114 17.08 21.81 -2.96
N ARG A 115 17.90 21.79 -4.00
CA ARG A 115 18.80 22.88 -4.32
C ARG A 115 18.06 23.90 -5.19
N ILE A 116 17.83 25.09 -4.61
CA ILE A 116 17.22 26.22 -5.30
C ILE A 116 18.32 27.27 -5.45
N GLU A 117 18.70 27.52 -6.70
CA GLU A 117 19.85 28.38 -7.05
C GLU A 117 21.15 27.87 -6.38
N SER A 118 21.67 28.59 -5.40
CA SER A 118 22.92 28.24 -4.68
C SER A 118 22.68 27.72 -3.25
N SER A 119 21.43 27.57 -2.83
CA SER A 119 21.06 27.22 -1.46
C SER A 119 20.25 25.93 -1.40
N TRP A 120 20.43 25.18 -0.30
CA TRP A 120 19.60 24.02 0.00
C TRP A 120 18.38 24.44 0.82
N VAL A 121 17.21 24.02 0.38
CA VAL A 121 15.92 24.22 1.07
C VAL A 121 15.41 22.88 1.54
N GLN A 122 15.12 22.77 2.84
CA GLN A 122 14.52 21.58 3.42
C GLN A 122 12.99 21.70 3.44
N LYS A 123 12.34 20.63 3.05
CA LYS A 123 10.88 20.43 3.17
C LYS A 123 10.64 19.13 3.94
N ILE A 124 9.69 19.15 4.88
CA ILE A 124 9.30 17.96 5.63
C ILE A 124 7.79 17.80 5.51
N SER A 125 7.38 16.61 5.12
CA SER A 125 5.98 16.17 5.19
C SER A 125 5.89 14.92 6.06
N THR A 126 4.71 14.69 6.64
CA THR A 126 4.48 13.52 7.48
C THR A 126 3.12 12.90 7.19
N TYR A 127 3.07 11.58 7.31
CA TYR A 127 1.85 10.79 7.24
C TYR A 127 1.97 9.55 8.11
N LYS A 128 0.83 9.01 8.51
CA LYS A 128 0.74 7.82 9.34
C LYS A 128 0.50 6.58 8.48
N LYS A 129 1.15 5.47 8.84
CA LYS A 129 0.89 4.13 8.32
C LYS A 129 0.45 3.21 9.44
N THR A 130 -0.54 2.40 9.17
CA THR A 130 -0.99 1.32 10.07
C THR A 130 -0.03 0.15 9.98
N ILE A 131 0.33 -0.43 11.12
CA ILE A 131 1.09 -1.68 11.18
C ILE A 131 0.13 -2.84 10.87
N ILE A 132 0.24 -3.37 9.65
CA ILE A 132 -0.51 -4.54 9.22
C ILE A 132 0.43 -5.74 9.22
N ARG A 133 0.16 -6.68 10.11
CA ARG A 133 0.98 -7.88 10.28
C ARG A 133 0.64 -8.93 9.20
N LYS A 134 1.66 -9.65 8.77
CA LYS A 134 1.47 -10.73 7.78
C LYS A 134 0.49 -11.81 8.22
N ASP A 135 0.57 -12.22 9.50
CA ASP A 135 -0.30 -13.25 10.09
C ASP A 135 -1.77 -12.81 10.13
N PHE A 136 -2.03 -11.52 10.33
CA PHE A 136 -3.38 -10.96 10.26
C PHE A 136 -3.97 -11.09 8.83
N ILE A 137 -3.21 -10.73 7.80
CA ILE A 137 -3.67 -10.83 6.41
C ILE A 137 -3.86 -12.29 6.00
N GLU A 138 -2.93 -13.18 6.37
CA GLU A 138 -3.04 -14.61 6.10
C GLU A 138 -4.32 -15.19 6.71
N LYS A 139 -4.58 -14.86 7.98
CA LYS A 139 -5.81 -15.28 8.68
C LYS A 139 -7.07 -14.73 8.00
N ALA A 140 -7.10 -13.43 7.68
CA ALA A 140 -8.26 -12.81 7.03
C ALA A 140 -8.61 -13.47 5.68
N LEU A 141 -7.59 -13.83 4.90
CA LEU A 141 -7.79 -14.53 3.63
C LEU A 141 -8.34 -15.95 3.83
N ILE A 142 -7.80 -16.70 4.80
CA ILE A 142 -8.26 -18.06 5.10
C ILE A 142 -9.69 -18.06 5.64
N ASP A 143 -10.02 -17.16 6.56
CA ASP A 143 -11.36 -17.03 7.16
C ASP A 143 -12.44 -16.70 6.10
N LEU A 144 -12.06 -16.02 5.01
CA LEU A 144 -12.92 -15.73 3.87
C LEU A 144 -12.90 -16.83 2.79
N ASN A 145 -12.22 -17.94 3.04
CA ASN A 145 -12.14 -19.07 2.10
C ASN A 145 -11.36 -18.75 0.80
N PHE A 146 -10.42 -17.83 0.83
CA PHE A 146 -9.43 -17.72 -0.24
C PHE A 146 -8.44 -18.88 -0.21
N LYS A 147 -8.06 -19.38 -1.40
CA LYS A 147 -6.90 -20.23 -1.58
C LYS A 147 -5.65 -19.38 -1.80
N ILE A 148 -4.70 -19.40 -0.88
CA ILE A 148 -3.45 -18.66 -1.02
C ILE A 148 -2.53 -19.41 -1.98
N GLU A 149 -2.19 -18.80 -3.13
CA GLU A 149 -1.24 -19.35 -4.11
C GLU A 149 0.19 -18.85 -3.88
N LEU A 150 0.33 -17.63 -3.37
CA LEU A 150 1.62 -17.03 -3.03
C LEU A 150 1.49 -16.24 -1.74
N PHE A 151 2.45 -16.43 -0.84
CA PHE A 151 2.66 -15.58 0.34
C PHE A 151 4.16 -15.50 0.60
N SER A 152 4.80 -14.45 0.15
CA SER A 152 6.27 -14.34 0.19
C SER A 152 6.73 -12.92 0.47
N VAL A 153 7.98 -12.78 0.90
CA VAL A 153 8.63 -11.48 1.08
C VAL A 153 9.61 -11.25 -0.08
N VAL A 154 9.38 -10.17 -0.81
CA VAL A 154 10.22 -9.76 -1.95
C VAL A 154 10.74 -8.36 -1.69
N LYS A 155 12.06 -8.21 -1.48
CA LYS A 155 12.71 -6.92 -1.21
C LYS A 155 12.03 -6.11 -0.09
N GLY A 156 11.63 -6.77 0.99
CA GLY A 156 10.99 -6.15 2.16
C GLY A 156 9.50 -5.83 2.00
N LEU A 157 8.90 -6.16 0.86
CA LEU A 157 7.46 -6.15 0.66
C LEU A 157 6.91 -7.56 0.80
N ILE A 158 5.81 -7.70 1.49
CA ILE A 158 5.00 -8.92 1.45
C ILE A 158 4.22 -8.90 0.14
N ALA A 159 4.28 -10.00 -0.60
CA ALA A 159 3.51 -10.21 -1.81
C ALA A 159 2.56 -11.39 -1.59
N VAL A 160 1.29 -11.20 -1.90
CA VAL A 160 0.23 -12.19 -1.74
C VAL A 160 -0.54 -12.34 -3.04
N ILE A 161 -0.81 -13.59 -3.41
CA ILE A 161 -1.80 -13.93 -4.45
C ILE A 161 -2.79 -14.91 -3.81
N ALA A 162 -4.05 -14.53 -3.78
CA ALA A 162 -5.13 -15.32 -3.22
C ALA A 162 -6.24 -15.50 -4.26
N VAL A 163 -6.78 -16.71 -4.37
CA VAL A 163 -7.81 -17.10 -5.34
C VAL A 163 -9.13 -17.33 -4.61
N LYS A 164 -10.21 -16.74 -5.12
CA LYS A 164 -11.56 -17.01 -4.63
C LYS A 164 -12.00 -18.42 -5.03
N ASN A 165 -12.32 -19.27 -4.04
CA ASN A 165 -12.88 -20.61 -4.28
C ASN A 165 -14.32 -20.53 -4.75
#